data_7182493fbc00f9039fecf8091b1120c9
#
_entry.id   7182493fbc00f9039fecf8091b1120c9
#
_cell.length_a   1.000
_cell.length_b   1.000
_cell.length_c   1.000
_cell.angle_alpha   90.00
_cell.angle_beta   90.00
_cell.angle_gamma   90.00
#
_symmetry.space_group_name_H-M   'P 1'
#
loop_
_entity.id
_entity.type
_entity.pdbx_description
1 polymer ?
#
loop_
_entity_poly.entity_id
_entity_poly.type
_entity_poly.pdbx_seq_one_letter_code
_entity_poly.pdbx_strand_id
1 'polypeptide(L)'
;MSYLLVDVGSTFTKAALVDDRGGLLARAAVPTTVGPGRDVLEGVAGVCRALGPGGSVPDPLDPAERDRVLVCSSAGGGLRLAVVGYERAVTAEAGHRVGLSAGAKVVHVATGRLTTAGVADLRAARPDVVLLVGGTDGGNAEVLLHNARRLARSRVGAPVVVAGNVEAQEEVAAELARTLRRATLTDNVLPRIGVVHPGPARRAIREVFLEHVIGGKGLSRGPRFAQLVRAATPDAVLAGVEVLADVRGGDVMVVDVGGATTDVYSVLTPQGEDASLRKHVVATLWHARTVEGDLGMRWGAPGVLEAAAAEALPVADDPQLRSWVERVHARPELLPTTAQEHEHDLVLATTAATVAARRHGRPGAPGEAPRPLKDVRLLLGSGGVLRHAAPGAADRVLAAVLADHGGGWRPPADAGTRVDTAYLLFAAGLLAGERPDLARAVAAQL
;
A
#
# COMPACT_ATOMS: atom_id res chain seq x y z
N MET A 1 -0.32 -28.57 11.25
CA MET A 1 -0.82 -28.07 9.95
C MET A 1 0.05 -26.90 9.51
N SER A 2 0.09 -26.60 8.20
CA SER A 2 0.87 -25.46 7.69
C SER A 2 -0.01 -24.54 6.84
N TYR A 3 0.39 -23.26 6.75
CA TYR A 3 -0.24 -22.23 5.92
C TYR A 3 0.77 -21.73 4.90
N LEU A 4 0.35 -21.65 3.65
CA LEU A 4 1.12 -21.10 2.55
C LEU A 4 0.68 -19.65 2.30
N LEU A 5 1.58 -18.71 2.53
CA LEU A 5 1.34 -17.27 2.39
C LEU A 5 2.17 -16.78 1.20
N VAL A 6 1.52 -16.27 0.16
CA VAL A 6 2.17 -15.92 -1.11
C VAL A 6 1.96 -14.45 -1.44
N ASP A 7 3.05 -13.75 -1.78
CA ASP A 7 3.03 -12.42 -2.39
C ASP A 7 3.43 -12.53 -3.86
N VAL A 8 2.49 -12.27 -4.76
CA VAL A 8 2.73 -12.20 -6.20
C VAL A 8 3.04 -10.75 -6.57
N GLY A 9 4.32 -10.40 -6.44
CA GLY A 9 4.82 -9.06 -6.80
C GLY A 9 4.96 -8.87 -8.32
N SER A 10 5.29 -7.65 -8.73
CA SER A 10 5.53 -7.32 -10.14
C SER A 10 6.79 -7.99 -10.72
N THR A 11 7.78 -8.27 -9.88
CA THR A 11 9.08 -8.82 -10.29
C THR A 11 9.32 -10.22 -9.74
N PHE A 12 9.00 -10.44 -8.46
CA PHE A 12 9.19 -11.71 -7.77
C PHE A 12 7.89 -12.17 -7.10
N THR A 13 7.61 -13.47 -7.23
CA THR A 13 6.63 -14.19 -6.40
C THR A 13 7.38 -14.77 -5.21
N LYS A 14 6.94 -14.45 -4.00
CA LYS A 14 7.56 -14.83 -2.74
C LYS A 14 6.57 -15.62 -1.92
N ALA A 15 7.05 -16.56 -1.12
CA ALA A 15 6.20 -17.33 -0.21
C ALA A 15 6.86 -17.52 1.15
N ALA A 16 6.03 -17.55 2.18
CA ALA A 16 6.35 -18.01 3.51
C ALA A 16 5.44 -19.19 3.86
N LEU A 17 6.04 -20.28 4.32
CA LEU A 17 5.34 -21.42 4.88
C LEU A 17 5.42 -21.32 6.41
N VAL A 18 4.28 -21.27 7.08
CA VAL A 18 4.21 -21.16 8.53
C VAL A 18 3.43 -22.35 9.13
N ASP A 19 3.78 -22.77 10.32
CA ASP A 19 3.04 -23.80 11.04
C ASP A 19 1.76 -23.25 11.71
N ASP A 20 1.01 -24.10 12.38
CA ASP A 20 -0.22 -23.74 13.09
C ASP A 20 -0.01 -22.97 14.40
N ARG A 21 1.24 -22.65 14.72
CA ARG A 21 1.65 -21.77 15.84
C ARG A 21 2.26 -20.46 15.34
N GLY A 22 2.32 -20.27 14.02
CA GLY A 22 2.90 -19.08 13.38
C GLY A 22 4.42 -19.14 13.21
N GLY A 23 5.07 -20.27 13.54
CA GLY A 23 6.51 -20.47 13.31
C GLY A 23 6.82 -20.54 11.81
N LEU A 24 7.86 -19.80 11.35
CA LEU A 24 8.31 -19.86 9.97
C LEU A 24 9.02 -21.20 9.71
N LEU A 25 8.46 -22.03 8.82
CA LEU A 25 9.03 -23.32 8.43
C LEU A 25 9.99 -23.19 7.24
N ALA A 26 9.58 -22.44 6.22
CA ALA A 26 10.38 -22.22 5.02
C ALA A 26 9.97 -20.94 4.31
N ARG A 27 10.85 -20.43 3.44
CA ARG A 27 10.58 -19.30 2.53
C ARG A 27 11.21 -19.55 1.17
N ALA A 28 10.59 -19.03 0.14
CA ALA A 28 11.12 -19.09 -1.22
C ALA A 28 10.76 -17.82 -2.00
N ALA A 29 11.52 -17.55 -3.06
CA ALA A 29 11.23 -16.50 -4.01
C ALA A 29 11.63 -16.97 -5.40
N VAL A 30 10.77 -16.69 -6.41
CA VAL A 30 11.04 -16.98 -7.83
C VAL A 30 10.62 -15.77 -8.66
N PRO A 31 11.13 -15.56 -9.87
CA PRO A 31 10.64 -14.53 -10.77
C PRO A 31 9.14 -14.69 -11.02
N THR A 32 8.40 -13.58 -11.03
CA THR A 32 6.96 -13.59 -11.34
C THR A 32 6.76 -13.84 -12.84
N THR A 33 5.81 -14.72 -13.16
CA THR A 33 5.48 -15.09 -14.53
C THR A 33 4.34 -14.22 -15.07
N VAL A 34 4.63 -12.94 -15.36
CA VAL A 34 3.71 -12.00 -15.98
C VAL A 34 4.11 -11.69 -17.42
N GLY A 35 3.14 -11.35 -18.26
CA GLY A 35 3.35 -10.92 -19.63
C GLY A 35 2.55 -11.74 -20.64
N PRO A 36 2.65 -11.40 -21.95
CA PRO A 36 1.89 -12.08 -22.99
C PRO A 36 2.16 -13.60 -23.00
N GLY A 37 1.09 -14.39 -22.89
CA GLY A 37 1.16 -15.85 -22.91
C GLY A 37 1.62 -16.53 -21.63
N ARG A 38 2.02 -15.78 -20.60
CA ARG A 38 2.39 -16.29 -19.27
C ARG A 38 1.20 -16.31 -18.31
N ASP A 39 1.32 -17.09 -17.24
CA ASP A 39 0.33 -17.20 -16.17
C ASP A 39 1.02 -17.05 -14.81
N VAL A 40 0.51 -16.17 -13.96
CA VAL A 40 1.08 -15.95 -12.61
C VAL A 40 1.02 -17.22 -11.75
N LEU A 41 0.09 -18.14 -12.02
CA LEU A 41 0.03 -19.43 -11.33
C LEU A 41 1.26 -20.31 -11.58
N GLU A 42 1.97 -20.13 -12.70
CA GLU A 42 3.25 -20.80 -12.94
C GLU A 42 4.32 -20.36 -11.92
N GLY A 43 4.35 -19.04 -11.58
CA GLY A 43 5.21 -18.50 -10.53
C GLY A 43 4.79 -19.01 -9.14
N VAL A 44 3.48 -19.07 -8.87
CA VAL A 44 2.96 -19.65 -7.62
C VAL A 44 3.37 -21.13 -7.49
N ALA A 45 3.18 -21.93 -8.54
CA ALA A 45 3.64 -23.32 -8.54
C ALA A 45 5.18 -23.43 -8.43
N GLY A 46 5.90 -22.49 -9.04
CA GLY A 46 7.36 -22.39 -8.94
C GLY A 46 7.83 -22.17 -7.50
N VAL A 47 7.21 -21.23 -6.78
CA VAL A 47 7.59 -20.95 -5.39
C VAL A 47 7.22 -22.11 -4.47
N CYS A 48 6.11 -22.83 -4.71
CA CYS A 48 5.76 -24.04 -3.96
C CYS A 48 6.84 -25.14 -4.13
N ARG A 49 7.31 -25.36 -5.36
CA ARG A 49 8.42 -26.30 -5.61
C ARG A 49 9.72 -25.88 -4.92
N ALA A 50 10.01 -24.58 -4.89
CA ALA A 50 11.22 -24.05 -4.26
C ALA A 50 11.18 -24.14 -2.72
N LEU A 51 10.00 -24.22 -2.10
CA LEU A 51 9.86 -24.48 -0.66
C LEU A 51 10.28 -25.92 -0.28
N GLY A 52 10.38 -26.82 -1.25
CA GLY A 52 10.89 -28.18 -1.08
C GLY A 52 9.84 -29.16 -0.55
N PRO A 53 10.18 -30.47 -0.50
CA PRO A 53 9.27 -31.55 -0.07
C PRO A 53 9.15 -31.68 1.46
N GLY A 54 9.80 -30.83 2.22
CA GLY A 54 9.90 -30.94 3.68
C GLY A 54 8.72 -30.33 4.43
N GLY A 55 7.63 -31.01 4.50
CA GLY A 55 6.41 -30.60 5.13
C GLY A 55 5.29 -30.50 4.09
N SER A 56 4.03 -30.74 4.46
CA SER A 56 2.95 -30.62 3.48
C SER A 56 2.75 -29.13 3.12
N VAL A 57 3.42 -28.69 2.04
CA VAL A 57 3.12 -27.40 1.43
C VAL A 57 1.71 -27.51 0.86
N PRO A 58 0.74 -26.67 1.31
CA PRO A 58 -0.60 -26.69 0.78
C PRO A 58 -0.58 -26.47 -0.74
N ASP A 59 -1.36 -27.26 -1.49
CA ASP A 59 -1.47 -27.12 -2.94
C ASP A 59 -2.44 -25.93 -3.25
N PRO A 60 -1.96 -24.86 -3.90
CA PRO A 60 -2.83 -23.74 -4.30
C PRO A 60 -3.95 -24.14 -5.26
N LEU A 61 -3.83 -25.29 -5.90
CA LEU A 61 -4.80 -25.77 -6.90
C LEU A 61 -5.81 -26.76 -6.30
N ASP A 62 -5.57 -27.27 -5.08
CA ASP A 62 -6.51 -28.15 -4.39
C ASP A 62 -7.59 -27.34 -3.64
N PRO A 63 -8.88 -27.46 -4.01
CA PRO A 63 -9.95 -26.78 -3.32
C PRO A 63 -10.05 -27.11 -1.82
N ALA A 64 -9.63 -28.33 -1.41
CA ALA A 64 -9.66 -28.77 0.00
C ALA A 64 -8.59 -28.05 0.86
N GLU A 65 -7.55 -27.51 0.23
CA GLU A 65 -6.46 -26.79 0.91
C GLU A 65 -6.57 -25.28 0.84
N ARG A 66 -7.59 -24.77 0.16
CA ARG A 66 -7.79 -23.35 -0.15
C ARG A 66 -7.74 -22.43 1.09
N ASP A 67 -8.27 -22.86 2.21
CA ASP A 67 -8.28 -22.07 3.46
C ASP A 67 -6.90 -21.99 4.12
N ARG A 68 -5.94 -22.75 3.61
CA ARG A 68 -4.53 -22.74 4.06
C ARG A 68 -3.60 -22.03 3.07
N VAL A 69 -4.14 -21.54 1.95
CA VAL A 69 -3.39 -20.79 0.93
C VAL A 69 -3.93 -19.38 0.84
N LEU A 70 -3.16 -18.42 1.31
CA LEU A 70 -3.52 -16.99 1.28
C LEU A 70 -2.57 -16.25 0.35
N VAL A 71 -3.11 -15.53 -0.60
CA VAL A 71 -2.34 -14.83 -1.64
C VAL A 71 -2.64 -13.34 -1.60
N CYS A 72 -1.60 -12.51 -1.65
CA CYS A 72 -1.74 -11.11 -2.04
C CYS A 72 -1.05 -10.86 -3.39
N SER A 73 -1.43 -9.80 -4.07
CA SER A 73 -0.83 -9.50 -5.37
C SER A 73 -0.69 -8.01 -5.64
N SER A 74 0.46 -7.64 -6.22
CA SER A 74 0.70 -6.38 -6.90
C SER A 74 1.13 -6.56 -8.36
N ALA A 75 1.09 -7.78 -8.89
CA ALA A 75 1.57 -8.12 -10.24
C ALA A 75 0.82 -7.39 -11.37
N GLY A 76 -0.43 -7.01 -11.15
CA GLY A 76 -1.23 -6.21 -12.10
C GLY A 76 -1.03 -4.69 -11.96
N GLY A 77 -0.04 -4.23 -11.21
CA GLY A 77 0.07 -2.86 -10.71
C GLY A 77 -0.77 -2.66 -9.45
N GLY A 78 -0.42 -1.69 -8.62
CA GLY A 78 -1.20 -1.34 -7.42
C GLY A 78 -2.59 -0.82 -7.77
N LEU A 79 -3.51 -0.85 -6.80
CA LEU A 79 -4.84 -0.27 -6.92
C LEU A 79 -4.74 1.26 -7.16
N ARG A 80 -5.31 1.72 -8.26
CA ARG A 80 -5.42 3.14 -8.62
C ARG A 80 -6.80 3.65 -8.23
N LEU A 81 -6.87 4.46 -7.20
CA LEU A 81 -8.14 5.00 -6.69
C LEU A 81 -8.32 6.45 -7.09
N ALA A 82 -9.48 6.80 -7.61
CA ALA A 82 -9.91 8.20 -7.67
C ALA A 82 -10.96 8.46 -6.59
N VAL A 83 -10.87 9.63 -5.96
CA VAL A 83 -11.83 10.11 -4.97
C VAL A 83 -12.64 11.23 -5.57
N VAL A 84 -13.96 11.16 -5.42
CA VAL A 84 -14.90 12.22 -5.80
C VAL A 84 -15.68 12.61 -4.56
N GLY A 85 -15.47 13.82 -4.06
CA GLY A 85 -16.04 14.30 -2.80
C GLY A 85 -16.71 15.66 -2.90
N TYR A 86 -17.47 16.06 -1.88
CA TYR A 86 -18.19 17.33 -1.84
C TYR A 86 -17.26 18.49 -1.50
N GLU A 87 -16.65 18.45 -0.32
CA GLU A 87 -15.77 19.52 0.18
C GLU A 87 -14.34 19.03 0.25
N ARG A 88 -13.39 19.90 -0.19
CA ARG A 88 -11.97 19.53 -0.22
C ARG A 88 -11.43 19.19 1.16
N ALA A 89 -11.74 20.02 2.16
CA ALA A 89 -11.16 19.89 3.51
C ALA A 89 -11.85 18.83 4.39
N VAL A 90 -12.99 18.27 3.98
CA VAL A 90 -13.79 17.39 4.84
C VAL A 90 -14.03 16.05 4.17
N THR A 91 -14.90 15.98 3.16
CA THR A 91 -15.33 14.69 2.58
C THR A 91 -14.32 14.14 1.58
N ALA A 92 -13.75 14.98 0.71
CA ALA A 92 -12.74 14.53 -0.25
C ALA A 92 -11.46 14.12 0.48
N GLU A 93 -11.06 14.83 1.52
CA GLU A 93 -9.92 14.47 2.36
C GLU A 93 -10.16 13.17 3.13
N ALA A 94 -11.35 12.99 3.73
CA ALA A 94 -11.70 11.72 4.37
C ALA A 94 -11.62 10.54 3.39
N GLY A 95 -12.16 10.72 2.18
CA GLY A 95 -12.08 9.72 1.11
C GLY A 95 -10.65 9.46 0.65
N HIS A 96 -9.81 10.51 0.50
CA HIS A 96 -8.40 10.39 0.18
C HIS A 96 -7.66 9.55 1.23
N ARG A 97 -7.89 9.84 2.51
CA ARG A 97 -7.33 9.10 3.64
C ARG A 97 -7.77 7.64 3.64
N VAL A 98 -9.05 7.37 3.39
CA VAL A 98 -9.56 6.00 3.26
C VAL A 98 -8.83 5.26 2.14
N GLY A 99 -8.64 5.91 0.99
CA GLY A 99 -7.88 5.35 -0.13
C GLY A 99 -6.46 4.96 0.25
N LEU A 100 -5.73 5.86 0.90
CA LEU A 100 -4.37 5.58 1.39
C LEU A 100 -4.36 4.44 2.41
N SER A 101 -5.33 4.40 3.33
CA SER A 101 -5.46 3.33 4.32
C SER A 101 -5.92 1.99 3.73
N ALA A 102 -6.47 1.99 2.53
CA ALA A 102 -6.77 0.78 1.75
C ALA A 102 -5.58 0.30 0.91
N GLY A 103 -4.40 0.87 1.10
CA GLY A 103 -3.22 0.53 0.31
C GLY A 103 -3.28 0.98 -1.15
N ALA A 104 -4.24 1.85 -1.51
CA ALA A 104 -4.40 2.34 -2.86
C ALA A 104 -3.46 3.52 -3.18
N LYS A 105 -3.01 3.60 -4.42
CA LYS A 105 -2.44 4.84 -4.97
C LYS A 105 -3.60 5.76 -5.36
N VAL A 106 -3.79 6.86 -4.62
CA VAL A 106 -4.77 7.87 -5.00
C VAL A 106 -4.24 8.65 -6.20
N VAL A 107 -4.88 8.48 -7.35
CA VAL A 107 -4.43 9.03 -8.64
C VAL A 107 -5.18 10.30 -9.04
N HIS A 108 -6.32 10.58 -8.40
CA HIS A 108 -7.11 11.79 -8.65
C HIS A 108 -8.03 12.08 -7.47
N VAL A 109 -8.18 13.35 -7.13
CA VAL A 109 -9.15 13.84 -6.14
C VAL A 109 -9.96 14.96 -6.78
N ALA A 110 -11.24 14.72 -6.97
CA ALA A 110 -12.19 15.74 -7.43
C ALA A 110 -13.01 16.27 -6.25
N THR A 111 -13.19 17.57 -6.19
CA THR A 111 -13.91 18.26 -5.11
C THR A 111 -15.07 19.06 -5.66
N GLY A 112 -16.18 19.12 -4.92
CA GLY A 112 -17.39 19.83 -5.32
C GLY A 112 -18.16 19.11 -6.43
N ARG A 113 -18.90 19.87 -7.22
CA ARG A 113 -19.69 19.37 -8.35
C ARG A 113 -18.77 19.01 -9.52
N LEU A 114 -18.80 17.75 -9.96
CA LEU A 114 -18.07 17.32 -11.14
C LEU A 114 -18.50 18.11 -12.38
N THR A 115 -17.55 18.82 -12.97
CA THR A 115 -17.67 19.51 -14.24
C THR A 115 -17.32 18.59 -15.41
N THR A 116 -17.50 19.06 -16.63
CA THR A 116 -17.06 18.34 -17.84
C THR A 116 -15.54 18.18 -17.87
N ALA A 117 -14.78 19.21 -17.47
CA ALA A 117 -13.33 19.15 -17.32
C ALA A 117 -12.93 18.15 -16.21
N GLY A 118 -13.56 18.21 -15.04
CA GLY A 118 -13.29 17.26 -13.95
C GLY A 118 -13.54 15.79 -14.33
N VAL A 119 -14.56 15.52 -15.17
CA VAL A 119 -14.77 14.17 -15.72
C VAL A 119 -13.66 13.78 -16.70
N ALA A 120 -13.15 14.73 -17.50
CA ALA A 120 -12.03 14.48 -18.41
C ALA A 120 -10.74 14.17 -17.64
N ASP A 121 -10.44 14.92 -16.58
CA ASP A 121 -9.28 14.72 -15.71
C ASP A 121 -9.37 13.37 -14.99
N LEU A 122 -10.54 13.05 -14.43
CA LEU A 122 -10.82 11.75 -13.81
C LEU A 122 -10.57 10.59 -14.79
N ARG A 123 -10.99 10.74 -16.05
CA ARG A 123 -10.76 9.74 -17.08
C ARG A 123 -9.29 9.64 -17.49
N ALA A 124 -8.59 10.76 -17.59
CA ALA A 124 -7.16 10.81 -17.90
C ALA A 124 -6.34 10.14 -16.78
N ALA A 125 -6.76 10.25 -15.54
CA ALA A 125 -6.16 9.56 -14.40
C ALA A 125 -6.29 8.03 -14.44
N ARG A 126 -7.15 7.46 -15.30
CA ARG A 126 -7.36 6.00 -15.47
C ARG A 126 -7.42 5.24 -14.14
N PRO A 127 -8.39 5.54 -13.26
CA PRO A 127 -8.54 4.81 -12.01
C PRO A 127 -9.03 3.39 -12.25
N ASP A 128 -8.66 2.48 -11.36
CA ASP A 128 -9.21 1.12 -11.29
C ASP A 128 -10.54 1.11 -10.51
N VAL A 129 -10.70 2.03 -9.54
CA VAL A 129 -11.90 2.19 -8.70
C VAL A 129 -12.15 3.68 -8.47
N VAL A 130 -13.41 4.09 -8.44
CA VAL A 130 -13.84 5.42 -8.02
C VAL A 130 -14.51 5.32 -6.65
N LEU A 131 -14.00 6.04 -5.66
CA LEU A 131 -14.65 6.23 -4.36
C LEU A 131 -15.49 7.52 -4.42
N LEU A 132 -16.80 7.38 -4.34
CA LEU A 132 -17.75 8.49 -4.31
C LEU A 132 -18.18 8.74 -2.87
N VAL A 133 -17.82 9.90 -2.33
CA VAL A 133 -18.10 10.33 -0.96
C VAL A 133 -18.82 11.68 -0.94
N GLY A 134 -19.50 12.01 0.14
CA GLY A 134 -20.10 13.33 0.32
C GLY A 134 -21.34 13.33 1.22
N GLY A 135 -21.49 14.41 1.95
CA GLY A 135 -22.52 14.59 2.98
C GLY A 135 -22.28 13.74 4.22
N THR A 136 -22.70 14.26 5.37
CA THR A 136 -22.89 13.45 6.59
C THR A 136 -24.21 12.70 6.50
N ASP A 137 -24.43 11.70 7.34
CA ASP A 137 -25.69 10.98 7.38
C ASP A 137 -26.82 11.92 7.81
N GLY A 138 -27.94 11.92 7.09
CA GLY A 138 -29.03 12.87 7.27
C GLY A 138 -28.75 14.29 6.77
N GLY A 139 -27.55 14.55 6.22
CA GLY A 139 -27.13 15.84 5.72
C GLY A 139 -27.40 16.06 4.23
N ASN A 140 -26.76 17.11 3.66
CA ASN A 140 -26.95 17.48 2.26
C ASN A 140 -26.43 16.39 1.30
N ALA A 141 -27.29 15.88 0.45
CA ALA A 141 -26.98 14.87 -0.57
C ALA A 141 -26.86 15.46 -2.00
N GLU A 142 -27.13 16.74 -2.21
CA GLU A 142 -27.26 17.34 -3.55
C GLU A 142 -26.03 17.16 -4.42
N VAL A 143 -24.83 17.39 -3.86
CA VAL A 143 -23.57 17.25 -4.60
C VAL A 143 -23.23 15.78 -4.83
N LEU A 144 -23.51 14.89 -3.87
CA LEU A 144 -23.33 13.45 -4.00
C LEU A 144 -24.16 12.92 -5.18
N LEU A 145 -25.45 13.26 -5.25
CA LEU A 145 -26.36 12.89 -6.34
C LEU A 145 -25.94 13.50 -7.68
N HIS A 146 -25.54 14.79 -7.67
CA HIS A 146 -25.01 15.42 -8.88
C HIS A 146 -23.82 14.64 -9.43
N ASN A 147 -22.87 14.29 -8.57
CA ASN A 147 -21.65 13.57 -8.96
C ASN A 147 -21.98 12.15 -9.42
N ALA A 148 -22.93 11.47 -8.80
CA ALA A 148 -23.43 10.17 -9.26
C ALA A 148 -24.00 10.24 -10.70
N ARG A 149 -24.86 11.25 -10.99
CA ARG A 149 -25.40 11.49 -12.35
C ARG A 149 -24.32 11.79 -13.36
N ARG A 150 -23.29 12.57 -12.97
CA ARG A 150 -22.15 12.88 -13.85
C ARG A 150 -21.29 11.65 -14.10
N LEU A 151 -21.01 10.84 -13.09
CA LEU A 151 -20.29 9.58 -13.22
C LEU A 151 -21.07 8.58 -14.08
N ALA A 152 -22.36 8.43 -13.87
CA ALA A 152 -23.22 7.56 -14.68
C ALA A 152 -23.08 7.86 -16.18
N ARG A 153 -23.12 9.13 -16.58
CA ARG A 153 -23.02 9.57 -17.98
C ARG A 153 -21.59 9.66 -18.50
N SER A 154 -20.58 9.46 -17.63
CA SER A 154 -19.19 9.52 -18.02
C SER A 154 -18.74 8.23 -18.73
N ARG A 155 -17.62 8.30 -19.48
CA ARG A 155 -16.96 7.11 -20.04
C ARG A 155 -15.84 6.58 -19.15
N VAL A 156 -15.87 6.86 -17.85
CA VAL A 156 -14.96 6.28 -16.87
C VAL A 156 -15.39 4.84 -16.64
N GLY A 157 -14.59 3.85 -17.04
CA GLY A 157 -14.94 2.42 -16.96
C GLY A 157 -14.87 1.80 -15.57
N ALA A 158 -14.29 2.52 -14.60
CA ALA A 158 -14.07 2.02 -13.25
C ALA A 158 -15.37 1.81 -12.47
N PRO A 159 -15.49 0.72 -11.67
CA PRO A 159 -16.59 0.55 -10.73
C PRO A 159 -16.57 1.65 -9.67
N VAL A 160 -17.74 1.90 -9.07
CA VAL A 160 -17.92 2.97 -8.07
C VAL A 160 -18.21 2.36 -6.71
N VAL A 161 -17.41 2.70 -5.71
CA VAL A 161 -17.73 2.47 -4.29
C VAL A 161 -18.38 3.73 -3.75
N VAL A 162 -19.59 3.62 -3.23
CA VAL A 162 -20.35 4.72 -2.66
C VAL A 162 -20.25 4.66 -1.14
N ALA A 163 -19.59 5.65 -0.56
CA ALA A 163 -19.33 5.74 0.88
C ALA A 163 -19.66 7.15 1.41
N GLY A 164 -20.73 7.73 0.92
CA GLY A 164 -21.29 9.02 1.37
C GLY A 164 -22.58 8.83 2.16
N ASN A 165 -23.33 9.91 2.33
CA ASN A 165 -24.59 9.95 3.07
C ASN A 165 -25.47 8.72 2.82
N VAL A 166 -25.68 7.90 3.85
CA VAL A 166 -26.38 6.59 3.74
C VAL A 166 -27.83 6.76 3.32
N GLU A 167 -28.50 7.86 3.70
CA GLU A 167 -29.88 8.11 3.33
C GLU A 167 -30.07 8.39 1.83
N ALA A 168 -29.01 8.81 1.13
CA ALA A 168 -29.03 9.09 -0.30
C ALA A 168 -28.54 7.90 -1.15
N GLN A 169 -28.01 6.85 -0.55
CA GLN A 169 -27.31 5.78 -1.28
C GLN A 169 -28.22 5.02 -2.26
N GLU A 170 -29.50 4.80 -1.92
CA GLU A 170 -30.46 4.15 -2.82
C GLU A 170 -30.66 4.98 -4.11
N GLU A 171 -30.85 6.30 -3.98
CA GLU A 171 -30.99 7.19 -5.14
C GLU A 171 -29.70 7.25 -5.96
N VAL A 172 -28.53 7.31 -5.29
CA VAL A 172 -27.22 7.26 -5.94
C VAL A 172 -27.05 5.96 -6.74
N ALA A 173 -27.38 4.83 -6.15
CA ALA A 173 -27.33 3.53 -6.83
C ALA A 173 -28.25 3.47 -8.04
N ALA A 174 -29.48 3.98 -7.90
CA ALA A 174 -30.45 4.04 -9.01
C ALA A 174 -29.92 4.91 -10.18
N GLU A 175 -29.32 6.06 -9.88
CA GLU A 175 -28.71 6.93 -10.92
C GLU A 175 -27.54 6.25 -11.63
N LEU A 176 -26.68 5.54 -10.93
CA LEU A 176 -25.57 4.79 -11.51
C LEU A 176 -26.06 3.59 -12.34
N ALA A 177 -27.07 2.87 -11.86
CA ALA A 177 -27.66 1.72 -12.54
C ALA A 177 -28.33 2.07 -13.89
N ARG A 178 -28.80 3.31 -14.09
CA ARG A 178 -29.38 3.77 -15.36
C ARG A 178 -28.46 3.57 -16.57
N THR A 179 -27.16 3.51 -16.33
CA THR A 179 -26.13 3.31 -17.39
C THR A 179 -25.35 2.02 -17.19
N LEU A 180 -25.96 1.04 -16.49
CA LEU A 180 -25.37 -0.26 -16.17
C LEU A 180 -24.04 -0.15 -15.41
N ARG A 181 -23.83 0.96 -14.69
CA ARG A 181 -22.62 1.15 -13.88
C ARG A 181 -22.78 0.41 -12.55
N ARG A 182 -21.83 -0.46 -12.27
CA ARG A 182 -21.80 -1.18 -10.99
C ARG A 182 -21.45 -0.21 -9.85
N ALA A 183 -22.24 -0.26 -8.80
CA ALA A 183 -22.04 0.48 -7.58
C ALA A 183 -22.00 -0.49 -6.39
N THR A 184 -21.01 -0.36 -5.54
CA THR A 184 -20.92 -1.05 -4.24
C THR A 184 -21.22 -0.02 -3.16
N LEU A 185 -22.29 -0.25 -2.40
CA LEU A 185 -22.69 0.63 -1.30
C LEU A 185 -22.00 0.20 -0.01
N THR A 186 -21.56 1.16 0.78
CA THR A 186 -20.95 0.91 2.10
C THR A 186 -21.22 2.08 3.04
N ASP A 187 -20.98 1.88 4.34
CA ASP A 187 -21.15 2.93 5.33
C ASP A 187 -20.38 4.20 4.94
N ASN A 188 -20.91 5.33 5.36
CA ASN A 188 -20.32 6.64 5.11
C ASN A 188 -18.92 6.75 5.75
N VAL A 189 -17.94 7.23 4.99
CA VAL A 189 -16.60 7.52 5.52
C VAL A 189 -16.60 8.66 6.53
N LEU A 190 -17.61 9.54 6.45
CA LEU A 190 -17.79 10.67 7.34
C LEU A 190 -19.26 10.74 7.83
N PRO A 191 -19.70 9.80 8.69
CA PRO A 191 -21.09 9.75 9.13
C PRO A 191 -21.52 11.01 9.89
N ARG A 192 -20.54 11.65 10.56
CA ARG A 192 -20.72 12.93 11.29
C ARG A 192 -19.47 13.78 11.15
N ILE A 193 -19.61 15.10 11.24
CA ILE A 193 -18.48 16.02 11.25
C ILE A 193 -17.52 15.61 12.38
N GLY A 194 -16.24 15.45 12.04
CA GLY A 194 -15.18 15.03 12.97
C GLY A 194 -15.09 13.52 13.24
N VAL A 195 -15.98 12.70 12.67
CA VAL A 195 -15.94 11.24 12.84
C VAL A 195 -15.62 10.58 11.50
N VAL A 196 -14.39 10.07 11.35
CA VAL A 196 -13.98 9.30 10.17
C VAL A 196 -14.15 7.81 10.44
N HIS A 197 -14.90 7.11 9.56
CA HIS A 197 -15.19 5.67 9.66
C HIS A 197 -14.65 4.94 8.42
N PRO A 198 -13.33 4.67 8.35
CA PRO A 198 -12.67 4.16 7.14
C PRO A 198 -12.90 2.66 6.90
N GLY A 199 -13.16 1.88 7.94
CA GLY A 199 -13.17 0.42 7.90
C GLY A 199 -14.08 -0.18 6.82
N PRO A 200 -15.38 0.13 6.76
CA PRO A 200 -16.29 -0.39 5.76
C PRO A 200 -15.87 -0.04 4.33
N ALA A 201 -15.49 1.21 4.08
CA ALA A 201 -15.06 1.65 2.76
C ALA A 201 -13.75 0.96 2.33
N ARG A 202 -12.80 0.72 3.24
CA ARG A 202 -11.59 -0.08 2.98
C ARG A 202 -11.95 -1.49 2.50
N ARG A 203 -12.88 -2.16 3.19
CA ARG A 203 -13.35 -3.50 2.79
C ARG A 203 -14.00 -3.49 1.42
N ALA A 204 -14.91 -2.56 1.17
CA ALA A 204 -15.59 -2.44 -0.11
C ALA A 204 -14.62 -2.16 -1.28
N ILE A 205 -13.64 -1.27 -1.09
CA ILE A 205 -12.58 -1.00 -2.08
C ILE A 205 -11.77 -2.27 -2.35
N ARG A 206 -11.42 -3.04 -1.31
CA ARG A 206 -10.70 -4.31 -1.45
C ARG A 206 -11.50 -5.34 -2.23
N GLU A 207 -12.76 -5.54 -1.91
CA GLU A 207 -13.67 -6.47 -2.61
C GLU A 207 -13.79 -6.13 -4.09
N VAL A 208 -14.02 -4.85 -4.40
CA VAL A 208 -14.11 -4.36 -5.78
C VAL A 208 -12.78 -4.55 -6.52
N PHE A 209 -11.65 -4.33 -5.85
CA PHE A 209 -10.32 -4.58 -6.43
C PHE A 209 -10.12 -6.05 -6.79
N LEU A 210 -10.46 -6.95 -5.87
CA LEU A 210 -10.32 -8.40 -6.09
C LEU A 210 -11.22 -8.87 -7.24
N GLU A 211 -12.47 -8.44 -7.24
CA GLU A 211 -13.46 -8.88 -8.23
C GLU A 211 -13.20 -8.32 -9.64
N HIS A 212 -12.86 -7.04 -9.75
CA HIS A 212 -12.87 -6.33 -11.03
C HIS A 212 -11.47 -6.04 -11.57
N VAL A 213 -10.48 -5.83 -10.69
CA VAL A 213 -9.14 -5.45 -11.11
C VAL A 213 -8.26 -6.67 -11.28
N ILE A 214 -8.22 -7.56 -10.28
CA ILE A 214 -7.41 -8.78 -10.38
C ILE A 214 -7.99 -9.71 -11.46
N GLY A 215 -9.32 -9.89 -11.50
CA GLY A 215 -9.99 -10.70 -12.53
C GLY A 215 -9.88 -10.12 -13.95
N GLY A 216 -9.80 -8.78 -14.08
CA GLY A 216 -9.80 -8.07 -15.36
C GLY A 216 -8.43 -7.87 -16.01
N LYS A 217 -7.31 -8.04 -15.27
CA LYS A 217 -5.96 -7.74 -15.78
C LYS A 217 -5.30 -8.89 -16.57
N GLY A 218 -5.99 -10.01 -16.76
CA GLY A 218 -5.47 -11.12 -17.57
C GLY A 218 -4.18 -11.76 -17.01
N LEU A 219 -4.00 -11.69 -15.69
CA LEU A 219 -2.83 -12.23 -15.00
C LEU A 219 -2.79 -13.77 -15.04
N SER A 220 -3.95 -14.41 -15.20
CA SER A 220 -4.10 -15.85 -15.28
C SER A 220 -5.20 -16.23 -16.28
N ARG A 221 -5.08 -17.44 -16.85
CA ARG A 221 -6.04 -18.01 -17.82
C ARG A 221 -7.28 -18.57 -17.13
N GLY A 222 -7.99 -17.77 -16.35
CA GLY A 222 -9.21 -18.22 -15.71
C GLY A 222 -9.39 -17.65 -14.30
N PRO A 223 -10.42 -18.07 -13.57
CA PRO A 223 -10.80 -17.45 -12.30
C PRO A 223 -9.95 -17.90 -11.09
N ARG A 224 -9.12 -18.93 -11.24
CA ARG A 224 -8.39 -19.57 -10.10
C ARG A 224 -7.51 -18.60 -9.35
N PHE A 225 -6.71 -17.80 -10.06
CA PHE A 225 -5.83 -16.83 -9.40
C PHE A 225 -6.64 -15.80 -8.61
N ALA A 226 -7.67 -15.21 -9.21
CA ALA A 226 -8.55 -14.26 -8.53
C ALA A 226 -9.22 -14.85 -7.27
N GLN A 227 -9.52 -16.15 -7.29
CA GLN A 227 -10.10 -16.85 -6.15
C GLN A 227 -9.11 -17.09 -4.99
N LEU A 228 -7.82 -17.13 -5.27
CA LEU A 228 -6.75 -17.29 -4.25
C LEU A 228 -6.36 -15.95 -3.62
N VAL A 229 -6.46 -14.85 -4.38
CA VAL A 229 -6.04 -13.52 -3.91
C VAL A 229 -7.00 -13.01 -2.85
N ARG A 230 -6.45 -12.65 -1.67
CA ARG A 230 -7.20 -12.10 -0.53
C ARG A 230 -7.04 -10.59 -0.40
N ALA A 231 -5.93 -10.04 -0.90
CA ALA A 231 -5.61 -8.62 -0.77
C ALA A 231 -4.68 -8.13 -1.88
N ALA A 232 -4.63 -6.81 -2.09
CA ALA A 232 -3.48 -6.21 -2.74
C ALA A 232 -2.26 -6.31 -1.81
N THR A 233 -1.04 -6.49 -2.36
CA THR A 233 0.18 -6.57 -1.54
C THR A 233 0.33 -5.41 -0.56
N PRO A 234 0.14 -4.14 -0.97
CA PRO A 234 0.27 -3.03 -0.03
C PRO A 234 -0.75 -3.03 1.11
N ASP A 235 -1.94 -3.56 0.85
CA ASP A 235 -2.98 -3.67 1.88
C ASP A 235 -2.65 -4.79 2.88
N ALA A 236 -2.14 -5.92 2.39
CA ALA A 236 -1.61 -6.98 3.25
C ALA A 236 -0.44 -6.47 4.11
N VAL A 237 0.50 -5.71 3.52
CA VAL A 237 1.62 -5.13 4.27
C VAL A 237 1.11 -4.16 5.34
N LEU A 238 0.19 -3.24 5.02
CA LEU A 238 -0.36 -2.31 6.01
C LEU A 238 -1.07 -3.04 7.15
N ALA A 239 -1.87 -4.07 6.85
CA ALA A 239 -2.49 -4.90 7.88
C ALA A 239 -1.43 -5.61 8.76
N GLY A 240 -0.32 -6.04 8.16
CA GLY A 240 0.82 -6.60 8.91
C GLY A 240 1.49 -5.58 9.83
N VAL A 241 1.60 -4.32 9.41
CA VAL A 241 2.11 -3.22 10.26
C VAL A 241 1.14 -2.94 11.41
N GLU A 242 -0.17 -3.00 11.18
CA GLU A 242 -1.19 -2.88 12.23
C GLU A 242 -1.02 -3.98 13.30
N VAL A 243 -0.87 -5.24 12.87
CA VAL A 243 -0.61 -6.36 13.78
C VAL A 243 0.71 -6.19 14.54
N LEU A 244 1.76 -5.72 13.84
CA LEU A 244 3.07 -5.48 14.45
C LEU A 244 3.00 -4.38 15.51
N ALA A 245 2.29 -3.28 15.25
CA ALA A 245 2.09 -2.20 16.21
C ALA A 245 1.35 -2.70 17.48
N ASP A 246 0.31 -3.51 17.30
CA ASP A 246 -0.40 -4.18 18.39
C ASP A 246 0.54 -5.07 19.24
N VAL A 247 1.35 -5.91 18.59
CA VAL A 247 2.29 -6.83 19.25
C VAL A 247 3.40 -6.08 20.00
N ARG A 248 3.89 -4.98 19.43
CA ARG A 248 4.94 -4.15 20.02
C ARG A 248 4.42 -3.16 21.06
N GLY A 249 3.11 -2.93 21.10
CA GLY A 249 2.46 -1.99 22.01
C GLY A 249 2.90 -0.54 21.79
N GLY A 250 3.07 -0.13 20.53
CA GLY A 250 3.49 1.23 20.20
C GLY A 250 3.52 1.53 18.71
N ASP A 251 3.83 2.77 18.41
CA ASP A 251 3.83 3.31 17.07
C ASP A 251 4.95 2.71 16.22
N VAL A 252 4.61 2.29 15.00
CA VAL A 252 5.52 1.66 14.04
C VAL A 252 5.54 2.43 12.74
N MET A 253 6.71 2.62 12.19
CA MET A 253 6.94 3.08 10.82
C MET A 253 7.71 2.03 10.04
N VAL A 254 7.33 1.80 8.80
CA VAL A 254 8.02 0.88 7.89
C VAL A 254 8.45 1.63 6.65
N VAL A 255 9.66 1.40 6.19
CA VAL A 255 10.17 1.87 4.90
C VAL A 255 10.50 0.65 4.05
N ASP A 256 9.77 0.46 2.95
CA ASP A 256 9.95 -0.64 2.00
C ASP A 256 10.58 -0.11 0.71
N VAL A 257 11.88 -0.36 0.54
CA VAL A 257 12.67 0.13 -0.59
C VAL A 257 12.65 -0.89 -1.71
N GLY A 258 11.77 -0.66 -2.68
CA GLY A 258 11.55 -1.53 -3.83
C GLY A 258 12.36 -1.14 -5.07
N GLY A 259 12.27 -1.97 -6.12
CA GLY A 259 12.94 -1.71 -7.40
C GLY A 259 12.30 -0.57 -8.20
N ALA A 260 11.00 -0.40 -8.09
CA ALA A 260 10.23 0.62 -8.83
C ALA A 260 9.81 1.80 -7.95
N THR A 261 9.49 1.55 -6.69
CA THR A 261 8.93 2.51 -5.73
C THR A 261 9.55 2.33 -4.36
N THR A 262 9.48 3.35 -3.52
CA THR A 262 9.66 3.24 -2.07
C THR A 262 8.34 3.53 -1.39
N ASP A 263 7.89 2.61 -0.57
CA ASP A 263 6.65 2.71 0.19
C ASP A 263 6.96 3.01 1.66
N VAL A 264 6.19 3.92 2.26
CA VAL A 264 6.27 4.18 3.69
C VAL A 264 4.91 3.93 4.32
N TYR A 265 4.92 3.12 5.37
CA TYR A 265 3.74 2.81 6.17
C TYR A 265 3.93 3.34 7.59
N SER A 266 2.88 3.85 8.20
CA SER A 266 2.87 4.19 9.61
C SER A 266 1.56 3.76 10.28
N VAL A 267 1.69 3.22 11.48
CA VAL A 267 0.59 2.95 12.40
C VAL A 267 0.91 3.70 13.69
N LEU A 268 0.07 4.68 13.99
CA LEU A 268 0.30 5.62 15.07
C LEU A 268 -0.87 5.51 16.06
N THR A 269 -0.59 5.61 17.35
CA THR A 269 -1.59 5.52 18.42
C THR A 269 -2.03 6.91 18.84
N PRO A 270 -3.35 7.21 18.93
CA PRO A 270 -3.83 8.49 19.45
C PRO A 270 -3.41 8.68 20.89
N GLN A 271 -2.70 9.76 21.21
CA GLN A 271 -2.30 10.05 22.59
C GLN A 271 -2.96 11.33 23.13
N GLY A 272 -3.42 11.28 24.40
CA GLY A 272 -3.77 12.42 25.26
C GLY A 272 -4.89 13.34 24.74
N GLU A 273 -4.74 14.64 24.99
CA GLU A 273 -5.68 15.68 24.58
C GLU A 273 -5.90 15.75 23.07
N ASP A 274 -4.95 15.31 22.26
CA ASP A 274 -5.10 15.17 20.81
C ASP A 274 -6.22 14.18 20.44
N ALA A 275 -6.49 13.17 21.25
CA ALA A 275 -7.63 12.28 21.08
C ALA A 275 -8.97 12.94 21.38
N SER A 276 -8.98 14.00 22.20
CA SER A 276 -10.20 14.69 22.66
C SER A 276 -10.47 16.02 21.95
N LEU A 277 -9.45 16.82 21.66
CA LEU A 277 -9.58 18.16 21.06
C LEU A 277 -9.72 18.11 19.53
N ARG A 278 -9.15 17.10 18.87
CA ARG A 278 -9.28 16.92 17.42
C ARG A 278 -10.58 16.24 16.98
N LYS A 279 -11.51 15.98 17.89
CA LYS A 279 -12.88 15.55 17.56
C LYS A 279 -13.65 16.54 16.67
N HIS A 280 -13.14 17.73 16.48
CA HIS A 280 -13.88 18.80 15.79
C HIS A 280 -13.38 19.10 14.36
N VAL A 281 -12.23 18.60 13.94
CA VAL A 281 -11.76 18.77 12.55
C VAL A 281 -11.01 17.50 12.12
N VAL A 282 -11.59 16.73 11.24
CA VAL A 282 -11.04 15.54 10.54
C VAL A 282 -9.95 14.79 11.32
N ALA A 283 -10.31 13.65 11.91
CA ALA A 283 -9.40 12.81 12.69
C ALA A 283 -8.09 12.53 11.92
N THR A 284 -6.94 12.68 12.57
CA THR A 284 -5.64 12.31 12.01
C THR A 284 -5.67 10.83 11.62
N LEU A 285 -5.14 10.49 10.45
CA LEU A 285 -4.96 9.10 10.07
C LEU A 285 -3.90 8.47 10.97
N TRP A 286 -4.34 7.49 11.70
CA TRP A 286 -3.49 6.68 12.55
C TRP A 286 -2.77 5.60 11.75
N HIS A 287 -3.36 5.18 10.63
CA HIS A 287 -2.80 4.20 9.71
C HIS A 287 -2.65 4.86 8.34
N ALA A 288 -1.43 4.93 7.84
CA ALA A 288 -1.15 5.60 6.58
C ALA A 288 -0.12 4.84 5.74
N ARG A 289 -0.26 4.96 4.43
CA ARG A 289 0.74 4.57 3.44
C ARG A 289 0.96 5.72 2.48
N THR A 290 2.23 5.99 2.14
CA THR A 290 2.61 6.80 0.98
C THR A 290 3.42 5.95 0.01
N VAL A 291 3.28 6.23 -1.28
CA VAL A 291 3.97 5.53 -2.36
C VAL A 291 4.75 6.56 -3.15
N GLU A 292 6.06 6.46 -3.09
CA GLU A 292 6.95 7.32 -3.87
C GLU A 292 7.32 6.60 -5.17
N GLY A 293 6.58 6.90 -6.23
CA GLY A 293 6.71 6.25 -7.53
C GLY A 293 7.97 6.63 -8.30
N ASP A 294 8.64 7.69 -7.87
CA ASP A 294 9.91 8.20 -8.39
C ASP A 294 11.13 7.72 -7.58
N LEU A 295 10.91 7.03 -6.45
CA LEU A 295 11.98 6.59 -5.54
C LEU A 295 12.13 5.08 -5.57
N GLY A 296 12.79 4.53 -6.58
CA GLY A 296 13.03 3.09 -6.68
C GLY A 296 14.47 2.77 -7.04
N MET A 297 14.92 1.57 -6.64
CA MET A 297 16.30 1.11 -6.80
C MET A 297 16.69 0.77 -8.25
N ARG A 298 15.71 0.64 -9.17
CA ARG A 298 15.90 0.22 -10.57
C ARG A 298 15.11 1.12 -11.51
N TRP A 299 13.81 0.86 -11.69
CA TRP A 299 12.95 1.65 -12.56
C TRP A 299 12.83 3.13 -12.14
N GLY A 300 12.77 3.40 -10.83
CA GLY A 300 12.72 4.74 -10.23
C GLY A 300 14.08 5.35 -9.88
N ALA A 301 15.20 4.69 -10.22
CA ALA A 301 16.53 5.12 -9.77
C ALA A 301 16.94 6.54 -10.23
N PRO A 302 16.66 7.01 -11.46
CA PRO A 302 16.91 8.40 -11.83
C PRO A 302 16.15 9.40 -10.97
N GLY A 303 14.88 9.10 -10.62
CA GLY A 303 14.06 9.95 -9.75
C GLY A 303 14.63 10.10 -8.35
N VAL A 304 15.38 9.12 -7.84
CA VAL A 304 16.07 9.25 -6.55
C VAL A 304 17.12 10.36 -6.58
N LEU A 305 17.90 10.48 -7.67
CA LEU A 305 18.88 11.56 -7.80
C LEU A 305 18.21 12.93 -8.00
N GLU A 306 17.12 12.97 -8.77
CA GLU A 306 16.32 14.20 -8.94
C GLU A 306 15.72 14.66 -7.61
N ALA A 307 15.18 13.72 -6.83
CA ALA A 307 14.65 14.01 -5.51
C ALA A 307 15.74 14.42 -4.52
N ALA A 308 16.94 13.81 -4.58
CA ALA A 308 18.09 14.20 -3.79
C ALA A 308 18.50 15.66 -4.08
N ALA A 309 18.53 16.05 -5.34
CA ALA A 309 18.82 17.44 -5.74
C ALA A 309 17.76 18.41 -5.22
N ALA A 310 16.48 18.07 -5.38
CA ALA A 310 15.37 18.89 -4.88
C ALA A 310 15.34 19.05 -3.35
N GLU A 311 15.85 18.05 -2.61
CA GLU A 311 15.95 18.04 -1.15
C GLU A 311 17.33 18.50 -0.64
N ALA A 312 18.20 18.99 -1.53
CA ALA A 312 19.55 19.45 -1.22
C ALA A 312 20.43 18.38 -0.52
N LEU A 313 20.30 17.13 -0.93
CA LEU A 313 21.14 16.03 -0.44
C LEU A 313 22.45 15.96 -1.27
N PRO A 314 23.62 15.83 -0.64
CA PRO A 314 24.92 15.95 -1.32
C PRO A 314 25.20 14.85 -2.35
N VAL A 315 24.51 13.71 -2.26
CA VAL A 315 24.66 12.56 -3.17
C VAL A 315 24.24 12.85 -4.61
N ALA A 316 23.48 13.93 -4.86
CA ALA A 316 23.00 14.30 -6.19
C ALA A 316 24.15 14.60 -7.19
N ASP A 317 25.30 15.01 -6.70
CA ASP A 317 26.43 15.45 -7.53
C ASP A 317 27.52 14.36 -7.71
N ASP A 318 27.34 13.14 -7.18
CA ASP A 318 28.31 12.04 -7.31
C ASP A 318 28.26 11.43 -8.73
N PRO A 319 29.34 11.59 -9.55
CA PRO A 319 29.38 11.05 -10.91
C PRO A 319 29.36 9.51 -10.98
N GLN A 320 29.94 8.84 -9.97
CA GLN A 320 30.03 7.39 -9.94
C GLN A 320 28.67 6.78 -9.60
N LEU A 321 27.97 7.37 -8.64
CA LEU A 321 26.59 7.00 -8.32
C LEU A 321 25.68 7.25 -9.51
N ARG A 322 25.83 8.36 -10.22
CA ARG A 322 25.05 8.66 -11.43
C ARG A 322 25.25 7.59 -12.51
N SER A 323 26.50 7.20 -12.76
CA SER A 323 26.80 6.12 -13.72
C SER A 323 26.20 4.77 -13.29
N TRP A 324 26.20 4.47 -11.99
CA TRP A 324 25.52 3.28 -11.47
C TRP A 324 24.01 3.34 -11.69
N VAL A 325 23.38 4.46 -11.40
CA VAL A 325 21.94 4.71 -11.61
C VAL A 325 21.55 4.50 -13.08
N GLU A 326 22.32 5.04 -14.03
CA GLU A 326 22.09 4.85 -15.46
C GLU A 326 22.14 3.36 -15.85
N ARG A 327 23.12 2.63 -15.33
CA ARG A 327 23.27 1.19 -15.58
C ARG A 327 22.10 0.35 -15.06
N VAL A 328 21.68 0.57 -13.80
CA VAL A 328 20.59 -0.20 -13.20
C VAL A 328 19.23 0.20 -13.77
N HIS A 329 19.06 1.45 -14.21
CA HIS A 329 17.85 1.87 -14.89
C HIS A 329 17.71 1.23 -16.28
N ALA A 330 18.81 1.17 -17.04
CA ALA A 330 18.85 0.54 -18.36
C ALA A 330 18.68 -0.99 -18.27
N ARG A 331 19.10 -1.60 -17.17
CA ARG A 331 19.05 -3.06 -16.92
C ARG A 331 18.54 -3.32 -15.49
N PRO A 332 17.23 -3.30 -15.26
CA PRO A 332 16.64 -3.44 -13.92
C PRO A 332 16.91 -4.78 -13.22
N GLU A 333 17.28 -5.80 -13.97
CA GLU A 333 17.71 -7.11 -13.47
C GLU A 333 19.15 -7.11 -12.93
N LEU A 334 19.92 -6.05 -13.18
CA LEU A 334 21.29 -5.94 -12.73
C LEU A 334 21.38 -5.89 -11.20
N LEU A 335 22.14 -6.81 -10.62
CA LEU A 335 22.48 -6.83 -9.21
C LEU A 335 23.93 -6.39 -9.00
N PRO A 336 24.26 -5.76 -7.87
CA PRO A 336 25.63 -5.39 -7.55
C PRO A 336 26.52 -6.64 -7.40
N THR A 337 27.73 -6.58 -7.93
CA THR A 337 28.70 -7.67 -7.91
C THR A 337 30.02 -7.30 -7.23
N THR A 338 30.31 -6.01 -7.13
CA THR A 338 31.51 -5.48 -6.47
C THR A 338 31.15 -4.75 -5.18
N ALA A 339 32.07 -4.60 -4.26
CA ALA A 339 31.89 -3.83 -3.03
C ALA A 339 31.42 -2.39 -3.31
N GLN A 340 31.96 -1.77 -4.36
CA GLN A 340 31.57 -0.41 -4.77
C GLN A 340 30.14 -0.35 -5.29
N GLU A 341 29.71 -1.32 -6.09
CA GLU A 341 28.32 -1.38 -6.57
C GLU A 341 27.34 -1.63 -5.43
N HIS A 342 27.70 -2.46 -4.44
CA HIS A 342 26.91 -2.63 -3.22
C HIS A 342 26.80 -1.33 -2.42
N GLU A 343 27.88 -0.56 -2.30
CA GLU A 343 27.85 0.73 -1.62
C GLU A 343 26.99 1.74 -2.38
N HIS A 344 27.07 1.77 -3.71
CA HIS A 344 26.17 2.61 -4.53
C HIS A 344 24.68 2.24 -4.33
N ASP A 345 24.34 0.95 -4.26
CA ASP A 345 22.99 0.51 -3.94
C ASP A 345 22.54 0.96 -2.54
N LEU A 346 23.44 0.92 -1.55
CA LEU A 346 23.14 1.39 -0.18
C LEU A 346 22.97 2.91 -0.11
N VAL A 347 23.79 3.68 -0.82
CA VAL A 347 23.65 5.13 -0.90
C VAL A 347 22.31 5.49 -1.58
N LEU A 348 21.98 4.81 -2.66
CA LEU A 348 20.70 5.01 -3.36
C LEU A 348 19.51 4.66 -2.46
N ALA A 349 19.58 3.52 -1.73
CA ALA A 349 18.56 3.10 -0.79
C ALA A 349 18.40 4.07 0.38
N THR A 350 19.51 4.58 0.93
CA THR A 350 19.51 5.59 1.99
C THR A 350 18.81 6.85 1.53
N THR A 351 19.15 7.31 0.34
CA THR A 351 18.55 8.51 -0.25
C THR A 351 17.04 8.33 -0.48
N ALA A 352 16.65 7.22 -1.11
CA ALA A 352 15.24 6.90 -1.36
C ALA A 352 14.43 6.81 -0.05
N ALA A 353 14.95 6.09 0.94
CA ALA A 353 14.33 5.93 2.25
C ALA A 353 14.19 7.27 3.00
N THR A 354 15.23 8.08 3.00
CA THR A 354 15.23 9.40 3.66
C THR A 354 14.22 10.35 3.02
N VAL A 355 14.23 10.48 1.69
CA VAL A 355 13.28 11.35 0.98
C VAL A 355 11.85 10.84 1.15
N ALA A 356 11.63 9.53 1.04
CA ALA A 356 10.30 8.94 1.26
C ALA A 356 9.79 9.22 2.69
N ALA A 357 10.64 9.07 3.70
CA ALA A 357 10.29 9.38 5.09
C ALA A 357 9.95 10.87 5.29
N ARG A 358 10.71 11.79 4.69
CA ARG A 358 10.39 13.23 4.70
C ARG A 358 9.02 13.51 4.08
N ARG A 359 8.76 12.96 2.90
CA ARG A 359 7.48 13.14 2.19
C ARG A 359 6.32 12.53 2.97
N HIS A 360 6.53 11.37 3.59
CA HIS A 360 5.52 10.72 4.43
C HIS A 360 5.14 11.57 5.64
N GLY A 361 6.11 12.22 6.30
CA GLY A 361 5.86 13.08 7.46
C GLY A 361 5.21 14.42 7.12
N ARG A 362 5.41 14.95 5.91
CA ARG A 362 4.89 16.26 5.49
C ARG A 362 3.37 16.29 5.38
N PRO A 363 2.73 17.47 5.57
CA PRO A 363 1.33 17.65 5.19
C PRO A 363 1.11 17.31 3.71
N GLY A 364 0.02 16.61 3.41
CA GLY A 364 -0.34 16.27 2.03
C GLY A 364 -0.86 17.46 1.23
N ALA A 365 -1.41 18.49 1.91
CA ALA A 365 -1.92 19.71 1.32
C ALA A 365 -1.71 20.92 2.28
N PRO A 366 -1.71 22.17 1.76
CA PRO A 366 -1.66 23.35 2.58
C PRO A 366 -2.80 23.38 3.60
N GLY A 367 -2.48 23.57 4.87
CA GLY A 367 -3.45 23.59 5.98
C GLY A 367 -3.68 22.23 6.64
N GLU A 368 -3.14 21.14 6.13
CA GLU A 368 -3.12 19.85 6.83
C GLU A 368 -2.05 19.82 7.92
N ALA A 369 -2.36 19.09 9.00
CA ALA A 369 -1.35 18.81 10.01
C ALA A 369 -0.34 17.77 9.49
N PRO A 370 0.96 17.89 9.82
CA PRO A 370 1.94 16.85 9.54
C PRO A 370 1.57 15.57 10.30
N ARG A 371 2.07 14.41 9.81
CA ARG A 371 1.90 13.16 10.54
C ARG A 371 2.71 13.18 11.82
N PRO A 372 2.13 12.78 12.97
CA PRO A 372 2.80 12.84 14.27
C PRO A 372 3.77 11.65 14.44
N LEU A 373 4.86 11.60 13.65
CA LEU A 373 5.87 10.54 13.69
C LEU A 373 6.75 10.58 14.96
N LYS A 374 6.60 11.61 15.79
CA LYS A 374 7.40 11.84 17.00
C LYS A 374 7.31 10.74 18.07
N ASP A 375 6.25 9.92 18.01
CA ASP A 375 5.99 8.86 18.98
C ASP A 375 6.33 7.46 18.43
N VAL A 376 6.88 7.38 17.19
CA VAL A 376 7.32 6.12 16.57
C VAL A 376 8.41 5.49 17.41
N ARG A 377 8.19 4.24 17.83
CA ARG A 377 9.12 3.45 18.64
C ARG A 377 9.95 2.47 17.84
N LEU A 378 9.45 2.07 16.67
CA LEU A 378 10.13 1.13 15.79
C LEU A 378 10.10 1.63 14.34
N LEU A 379 11.28 1.76 13.75
CA LEU A 379 11.47 1.89 12.30
C LEU A 379 11.88 0.53 11.73
N LEU A 380 11.02 -0.06 10.91
CA LEU A 380 11.28 -1.34 10.25
C LEU A 380 11.66 -1.11 8.79
N GLY A 381 12.80 -1.65 8.38
CA GLY A 381 13.22 -1.69 6.98
C GLY A 381 12.68 -2.93 6.27
N SER A 382 12.26 -2.75 5.03
CA SER A 382 11.87 -3.82 4.12
C SER A 382 12.41 -3.56 2.71
N GLY A 383 12.25 -4.52 1.83
CA GLY A 383 12.74 -4.45 0.44
C GLY A 383 14.01 -5.23 0.21
N GLY A 384 14.25 -5.55 -1.06
CA GLY A 384 15.33 -6.46 -1.45
C GLY A 384 16.72 -5.97 -1.05
N VAL A 385 16.98 -4.68 -1.23
CA VAL A 385 18.28 -4.06 -0.91
C VAL A 385 18.60 -4.16 0.58
N LEU A 386 17.63 -3.96 1.47
CA LEU A 386 17.84 -4.04 2.92
C LEU A 386 17.92 -5.49 3.40
N ARG A 387 17.10 -6.37 2.87
CA ARG A 387 17.03 -7.79 3.25
C ARG A 387 18.27 -8.58 2.86
N HIS A 388 18.93 -8.21 1.76
CA HIS A 388 20.11 -8.89 1.25
C HIS A 388 21.40 -8.08 1.47
N ALA A 389 21.32 -7.01 2.23
CA ALA A 389 22.48 -6.22 2.63
C ALA A 389 23.47 -7.03 3.47
N ALA A 390 24.74 -6.69 3.37
CA ALA A 390 25.74 -7.22 4.28
C ALA A 390 25.41 -6.88 5.74
N PRO A 391 25.86 -7.67 6.71
CA PRO A 391 25.63 -7.40 8.13
C PRO A 391 25.94 -5.94 8.52
N GLY A 392 25.01 -5.28 9.18
CA GLY A 392 25.11 -3.88 9.60
C GLY A 392 24.89 -2.83 8.50
N ALA A 393 24.83 -3.21 7.22
CA ALA A 393 24.66 -2.25 6.13
C ALA A 393 23.23 -1.69 6.09
N ALA A 394 22.23 -2.53 6.28
CA ALA A 394 20.84 -2.09 6.38
C ALA A 394 20.60 -1.21 7.60
N ASP A 395 21.27 -1.47 8.72
CA ASP A 395 21.18 -0.64 9.93
C ASP A 395 21.71 0.77 9.66
N ARG A 396 22.76 0.94 8.85
CA ARG A 396 23.26 2.26 8.42
C ARG A 396 22.18 3.05 7.66
N VAL A 397 21.43 2.39 6.78
CA VAL A 397 20.32 3.03 6.04
C VAL A 397 19.24 3.52 7.00
N LEU A 398 18.81 2.67 7.93
CA LEU A 398 17.75 3.04 8.89
C LEU A 398 18.24 4.11 9.88
N ALA A 399 19.48 4.03 10.34
CA ALA A 399 20.08 5.05 11.19
C ALA A 399 20.16 6.41 10.48
N ALA A 400 20.46 6.45 9.20
CA ALA A 400 20.45 7.68 8.41
C ALA A 400 19.05 8.31 8.31
N VAL A 401 18.01 7.49 8.15
CA VAL A 401 16.61 7.97 8.17
C VAL A 401 16.27 8.59 9.54
N LEU A 402 16.68 7.96 10.65
CA LEU A 402 16.45 8.50 12.00
C LEU A 402 17.29 9.74 12.29
N ALA A 403 18.49 9.83 11.74
CA ALA A 403 19.38 10.99 11.92
C ALA A 403 18.99 12.20 11.05
N ASP A 404 18.11 12.02 10.07
CA ASP A 404 17.74 13.10 9.14
C ASP A 404 16.90 14.18 9.81
N HIS A 405 17.30 15.44 9.64
CA HIS A 405 16.61 16.60 10.18
C HIS A 405 15.94 17.50 9.12
N GLY A 406 16.17 17.21 7.85
CA GLY A 406 15.78 18.08 6.74
C GLY A 406 14.27 18.28 6.56
N GLY A 407 13.47 17.30 6.97
CA GLY A 407 12.00 17.36 6.83
C GLY A 407 11.25 17.95 8.02
N GLY A 408 11.86 17.94 9.21
CA GLY A 408 11.21 18.40 10.45
C GLY A 408 10.16 17.44 11.06
N TRP A 409 9.54 16.59 10.27
CA TRP A 409 8.56 15.59 10.69
C TRP A 409 9.16 14.18 10.50
N ARG A 410 9.80 13.68 11.52
CA ARG A 410 10.56 12.43 11.50
C ARG A 410 10.29 11.60 12.76
N PRO A 411 10.61 10.30 12.72
CA PRO A 411 10.68 9.47 13.92
C PRO A 411 11.75 10.01 14.90
N PRO A 412 11.64 9.68 16.19
CA PRO A 412 12.69 9.97 17.18
C PRO A 412 14.02 9.35 16.78
N ALA A 413 15.13 10.03 17.11
CA ALA A 413 16.46 9.53 16.80
C ALA A 413 16.83 8.24 17.58
N ASP A 414 16.15 8.00 18.69
CA ASP A 414 16.29 6.83 19.56
C ASP A 414 15.24 5.73 19.29
N ALA A 415 14.44 5.87 18.24
CA ALA A 415 13.56 4.80 17.82
C ALA A 415 14.36 3.53 17.49
N GLY A 416 13.85 2.37 17.92
CA GLY A 416 14.46 1.08 17.59
C GLY A 416 14.44 0.84 16.09
N THR A 417 15.46 0.16 15.57
CA THR A 417 15.52 -0.25 14.15
C THR A 417 15.53 -1.76 14.02
N ARG A 418 14.85 -2.27 12.99
CA ARG A 418 14.89 -3.67 12.58
C ARG A 418 14.73 -3.79 11.06
N VAL A 419 15.04 -4.96 10.52
CA VAL A 419 14.81 -5.29 9.11
C VAL A 419 13.96 -6.54 9.02
N ASP A 420 12.91 -6.52 8.21
CA ASP A 420 12.12 -7.70 7.86
C ASP A 420 12.90 -8.62 6.92
N THR A 421 13.93 -9.28 7.47
CA THR A 421 14.82 -10.17 6.70
C THR A 421 14.09 -11.43 6.21
N ALA A 422 13.05 -11.84 6.89
CA ALA A 422 12.26 -13.02 6.56
C ALA A 422 11.08 -12.71 5.63
N TYR A 423 10.78 -11.42 5.39
CA TYR A 423 9.64 -10.95 4.61
C TYR A 423 8.32 -11.45 5.20
N LEU A 424 8.06 -11.11 6.45
CA LEU A 424 6.90 -11.60 7.19
C LEU A 424 5.77 -10.58 7.35
N LEU A 425 5.98 -9.31 7.04
CA LEU A 425 4.92 -8.29 7.17
C LEU A 425 3.67 -8.65 6.36
N PHE A 426 3.84 -8.99 5.06
CA PHE A 426 2.70 -9.37 4.24
C PHE A 426 2.01 -10.63 4.75
N ALA A 427 2.79 -11.57 5.31
CA ALA A 427 2.29 -12.83 5.84
C ALA A 427 1.42 -12.60 7.08
N ALA A 428 1.89 -11.77 8.03
CA ALA A 428 1.11 -11.36 9.19
C ALA A 428 -0.20 -10.67 8.75
N GLY A 429 -0.14 -9.79 7.75
CA GLY A 429 -1.32 -9.10 7.26
C GLY A 429 -2.33 -9.98 6.53
N LEU A 430 -1.87 -10.97 5.76
CA LEU A 430 -2.77 -11.95 5.13
C LEU A 430 -3.53 -12.78 6.16
N LEU A 431 -2.88 -13.11 7.28
CA LEU A 431 -3.48 -13.88 8.36
C LEU A 431 -4.40 -13.03 9.25
N ALA A 432 -4.24 -11.71 9.29
CA ALA A 432 -4.89 -10.82 10.26
C ALA A 432 -6.43 -10.94 10.30
N GLY A 433 -7.07 -11.12 9.13
CA GLY A 433 -8.53 -11.23 9.04
C GLY A 433 -9.10 -12.61 9.38
N GLU A 434 -8.36 -13.67 9.05
CA GLU A 434 -8.86 -15.07 9.17
C GLU A 434 -8.29 -15.79 10.40
N ARG A 435 -7.05 -15.47 10.74
CA ARG A 435 -6.29 -16.15 11.82
C ARG A 435 -5.49 -15.14 12.64
N PRO A 436 -6.14 -14.27 13.44
CA PRO A 436 -5.47 -13.17 14.16
C PRO A 436 -4.39 -13.67 15.14
N ASP A 437 -4.57 -14.84 15.75
CA ASP A 437 -3.57 -15.41 16.65
C ASP A 437 -2.28 -15.79 15.91
N LEU A 438 -2.40 -16.41 14.74
CA LEU A 438 -1.24 -16.71 13.89
C LEU A 438 -0.59 -15.43 13.33
N ALA A 439 -1.39 -14.44 12.98
CA ALA A 439 -0.88 -13.14 12.53
C ALA A 439 0.02 -12.50 13.60
N ARG A 440 -0.42 -12.50 14.85
CA ARG A 440 0.36 -12.02 16.01
C ARG A 440 1.64 -12.83 16.23
N ALA A 441 1.57 -14.16 16.14
CA ALA A 441 2.73 -15.02 16.28
C ALA A 441 3.77 -14.81 15.17
N VAL A 442 3.32 -14.59 13.93
CA VAL A 442 4.19 -14.24 12.79
C VAL A 442 4.81 -12.86 13.01
N ALA A 443 4.01 -11.85 13.38
CA ALA A 443 4.49 -10.49 13.62
C ALA A 443 5.48 -10.40 14.81
N ALA A 444 5.35 -11.25 15.80
CA ALA A 444 6.26 -11.31 16.96
C ALA A 444 7.71 -11.68 16.57
N GLN A 445 7.92 -12.29 15.39
CA GLN A 445 9.24 -12.64 14.87
C GLN A 445 9.95 -11.43 14.21
N LEU A 446 9.23 -10.35 13.94
CA LEU A 446 9.72 -9.08 13.41
C LEU A 446 10.23 -8.19 14.56
#